data_684840bae254fd9cc80ed47bf666f602
#
_entry.id   684840bae254fd9cc80ed47bf666f602
#
_cell.length_a   1.000
_cell.length_b   1.000
_cell.length_c   1.000
_cell.angle_alpha   90.00
_cell.angle_beta   90.00
_cell.angle_gamma   90.00
#
_symmetry.space_group_name_H-M   'P 1'
#
loop_
_entity.id
_entity.type
_entity.pdbx_description
1 polymer ?
#
loop_
_entity_poly.entity_id
_entity_poly.type
_entity_poly.pdbx_seq_one_letter_code
_entity_poly.pdbx_strand_id
1 'polypeptide(L)'
;MMIWNKITGFISAALLAYGSLMLGGCADSDSYAVSEGYEAGTTETSTAKLEISGMMCAHACGGKIKKELLEIPGVANASIDFESGRDLNAAEVEFDPEAVTPESLAEVVNGIADGKLYAVASVQVTHFAKEASLTQ
;
A
#
# COMPACT_ATOMS: atom_id res chain seq x y z
N MET A 1 -41.12 57.34 -20.84
CA MET A 1 -42.22 57.10 -19.92
C MET A 1 -41.94 55.80 -19.21
N MET A 2 -41.37 55.91 -18.05
CA MET A 2 -41.95 55.55 -16.80
C MET A 2 -42.72 54.25 -16.79
N ILE A 3 -42.23 53.26 -16.08
CA ILE A 3 -42.81 52.55 -14.97
C ILE A 3 -41.72 51.54 -14.56
N TRP A 4 -40.93 51.88 -13.64
CA TRP A 4 -41.09 51.69 -12.21
C TRP A 4 -41.90 50.42 -11.88
N ASN A 5 -41.18 49.38 -11.60
CA ASN A 5 -41.71 48.48 -10.57
C ASN A 5 -40.61 47.93 -9.71
N LYS A 6 -40.55 48.52 -8.55
CA LYS A 6 -39.95 47.95 -7.38
C LYS A 6 -40.67 46.65 -7.06
N ILE A 7 -39.96 45.58 -7.01
CA ILE A 7 -40.33 44.49 -6.15
C ILE A 7 -39.12 44.12 -5.31
N THR A 8 -39.07 44.84 -4.23
CA THR A 8 -38.53 44.36 -2.96
C THR A 8 -39.18 43.04 -2.63
N GLY A 9 -38.41 42.03 -2.31
CA GLY A 9 -39.07 40.91 -1.70
C GLY A 9 -38.17 39.72 -1.51
N PHE A 10 -37.67 39.67 -0.32
CA PHE A 10 -37.37 38.45 0.45
C PHE A 10 -36.21 37.58 0.00
N ILE A 11 -35.10 38.00 0.52
CA ILE A 11 -34.00 37.12 0.90
C ILE A 11 -34.54 36.09 1.89
N SER A 12 -34.85 34.92 1.41
CA SER A 12 -35.05 33.78 2.28
C SER A 12 -33.73 33.05 2.37
N ALA A 13 -33.01 33.33 3.42
CA ALA A 13 -31.82 32.58 3.83
C ALA A 13 -32.24 31.19 4.27
N ALA A 14 -32.29 30.27 3.36
CA ALA A 14 -32.34 28.85 3.69
C ALA A 14 -30.91 28.36 3.95
N LEU A 15 -30.48 28.49 5.16
CA LEU A 15 -29.33 27.78 5.73
C LEU A 15 -29.68 26.29 5.75
N LEU A 16 -29.42 25.62 4.65
CA LEU A 16 -29.32 24.17 4.65
C LEU A 16 -27.96 23.84 5.24
N ALA A 17 -27.97 23.58 6.53
CA ALA A 17 -26.89 22.88 7.21
C ALA A 17 -26.80 21.49 6.59
N TYR A 18 -25.96 21.34 5.58
CA TYR A 18 -25.50 20.05 5.14
C TYR A 18 -24.55 19.54 6.22
N GLY A 19 -25.14 18.80 7.13
CA GLY A 19 -24.39 17.95 8.03
C GLY A 19 -23.66 16.91 7.18
N SER A 20 -22.39 17.18 6.91
CA SER A 20 -21.47 16.15 6.42
C SER A 20 -21.33 15.12 7.51
N LEU A 21 -22.13 14.08 7.39
CA LEU A 21 -21.95 12.85 8.14
C LEU A 21 -20.66 12.22 7.60
N MET A 22 -19.53 12.61 8.16
CA MET A 22 -18.28 11.90 8.01
C MET A 22 -18.47 10.58 8.72
N LEU A 23 -18.95 9.59 7.99
CA LEU A 23 -18.75 8.20 8.35
C LEU A 23 -17.26 7.95 8.26
N GLY A 24 -16.56 8.24 9.34
CA GLY A 24 -15.22 7.75 9.56
C GLY A 24 -15.31 6.24 9.59
N GLY A 25 -15.02 5.62 8.46
CA GLY A 25 -14.70 4.22 8.43
C GLY A 25 -13.46 4.03 9.30
N CYS A 26 -13.63 3.41 10.45
CA CYS A 26 -12.54 2.79 11.16
C CYS A 26 -12.07 1.63 10.25
N ALA A 27 -11.13 1.91 9.38
CA ALA A 27 -10.23 0.90 8.92
C ALA A 27 -9.29 0.65 10.10
N ASP A 28 -9.44 -0.46 10.76
CA ASP A 28 -8.37 -1.06 11.54
C ASP A 28 -7.28 -1.45 10.54
N SER A 29 -6.55 -0.46 10.15
CA SER A 29 -5.37 -0.61 9.34
C SER A 29 -4.25 -0.89 10.31
N ASP A 30 -3.70 -2.08 10.27
CA ASP A 30 -2.28 -2.20 10.55
C ASP A 30 -1.61 -1.08 9.75
N SER A 31 -1.23 -0.01 10.45
CA SER A 31 -0.80 1.22 9.81
C SER A 31 0.64 1.07 9.35
N TYR A 32 0.82 0.58 8.15
CA TYR A 32 2.08 0.61 7.44
C TYR A 32 2.02 1.64 6.31
N ALA A 33 3.16 2.26 6.03
CA ALA A 33 3.27 3.20 4.92
C ALA A 33 3.60 2.45 3.63
N VAL A 34 2.86 2.70 2.56
CA VAL A 34 3.16 2.24 1.21
C VAL A 34 3.70 3.42 0.41
N SER A 35 4.86 3.24 -0.20
CA SER A 35 5.44 4.20 -1.13
C SER A 35 5.77 3.53 -2.46
N GLU A 36 5.43 4.18 -3.56
CA GLU A 36 5.65 3.67 -4.90
C GLU A 36 6.61 4.58 -5.67
N GLY A 37 7.53 3.97 -6.40
CA GLY A 37 8.45 4.63 -7.31
C GLY A 37 8.46 3.94 -8.67
N TYR A 38 8.89 4.67 -9.69
CA TYR A 38 8.99 4.16 -11.05
C TYR A 38 10.42 4.34 -11.57
N GLU A 39 11.00 3.26 -12.06
CA GLU A 39 12.32 3.25 -12.68
C GLU A 39 12.29 2.64 -14.08
N ALA A 40 13.18 3.08 -14.96
CA ALA A 40 13.34 2.47 -16.26
C ALA A 40 14.01 1.10 -16.12
N GLY A 41 13.36 0.06 -16.67
CA GLY A 41 13.83 -1.31 -16.60
C GLY A 41 13.66 -2.06 -17.91
N THR A 42 14.17 -3.28 -17.97
CA THR A 42 14.07 -4.14 -19.15
C THR A 42 12.86 -5.05 -19.14
N THR A 43 12.17 -5.16 -18.01
CA THR A 43 11.00 -6.04 -17.80
C THR A 43 9.91 -5.28 -17.05
N GLU A 44 8.66 -5.62 -17.35
CA GLU A 44 7.48 -5.10 -16.62
C GLU A 44 7.30 -5.90 -15.33
N THR A 45 8.24 -5.75 -14.41
CA THR A 45 8.17 -6.34 -13.07
C THR A 45 8.20 -5.26 -12.03
N SER A 46 7.75 -5.60 -10.84
CA SER A 46 7.81 -4.70 -9.69
C SER A 46 8.54 -5.38 -8.54
N THR A 47 9.27 -4.60 -7.79
CA THR A 47 9.94 -5.08 -6.59
C THR A 47 9.39 -4.33 -5.38
N ALA A 48 8.95 -5.07 -4.38
CA ALA A 48 8.53 -4.53 -3.09
C ALA A 48 9.57 -4.86 -2.03
N LYS A 49 9.96 -3.85 -1.26
CA LYS A 49 10.73 -4.01 -0.04
C LYS A 49 9.81 -3.80 1.16
N LEU A 50 9.56 -4.86 1.91
CA LEU A 50 8.77 -4.83 3.12
C LEU A 50 9.69 -4.73 4.33
N GLU A 51 9.53 -3.71 5.16
CA GLU A 51 10.20 -3.62 6.44
C GLU A 51 9.35 -4.29 7.51
N ILE A 52 9.89 -5.29 8.17
CA ILE A 52 9.16 -6.22 9.03
C ILE A 52 9.79 -6.25 10.41
N SER A 53 8.98 -6.03 11.44
CA SER A 53 9.35 -6.27 12.83
C SER A 53 9.01 -7.68 13.28
N GLY A 54 9.64 -8.12 14.37
CA GLY A 54 9.36 -9.41 14.99
C GLY A 54 10.19 -10.59 14.46
N MET A 55 11.03 -10.38 13.45
CA MET A 55 11.96 -11.42 13.00
C MET A 55 13.09 -11.64 14.03
N MET A 56 13.23 -12.85 14.51
CA MET A 56 14.26 -13.23 15.49
C MET A 56 15.41 -14.04 14.88
N CYS A 57 15.24 -14.60 13.69
CA CYS A 57 16.26 -15.38 13.01
C CYS A 57 16.02 -15.48 11.50
N ALA A 58 17.10 -15.66 10.76
CA ALA A 58 17.06 -15.73 9.29
C ALA A 58 16.35 -17.00 8.78
N HIS A 59 16.58 -18.13 9.42
CA HIS A 59 16.11 -19.42 8.89
C HIS A 59 14.65 -19.73 9.22
N ALA A 60 14.28 -19.75 10.51
CA ALA A 60 12.91 -20.12 10.88
C ALA A 60 11.93 -18.98 10.57
N CYS A 61 12.21 -17.75 11.00
CA CYS A 61 11.33 -16.61 10.78
C CYS A 61 11.37 -16.14 9.32
N GLY A 62 12.56 -15.87 8.82
CA GLY A 62 12.75 -15.42 7.43
C GLY A 62 12.32 -16.49 6.42
N GLY A 63 12.63 -17.75 6.68
CA GLY A 63 12.19 -18.87 5.85
C GLY A 63 10.68 -19.02 5.79
N LYS A 64 9.98 -18.80 6.91
CA LYS A 64 8.51 -18.84 6.96
C LYS A 64 7.92 -17.69 6.12
N ILE A 65 8.38 -16.47 6.33
CA ILE A 65 7.92 -15.31 5.57
C ILE A 65 8.16 -15.49 4.09
N LYS A 66 9.38 -15.88 3.70
CA LYS A 66 9.72 -16.17 2.31
C LYS A 66 8.79 -17.20 1.68
N LYS A 67 8.51 -18.28 2.38
CA LYS A 67 7.63 -19.34 1.90
C LYS A 67 6.22 -18.81 1.63
N GLU A 68 5.62 -18.10 2.58
CA GLU A 68 4.27 -17.55 2.44
C GLU A 68 4.18 -16.55 1.27
N LEU A 69 5.21 -15.72 1.10
CA LEU A 69 5.26 -14.77 -0.02
C LEU A 69 5.37 -15.49 -1.37
N LEU A 70 6.17 -16.55 -1.47
CA LEU A 70 6.31 -17.35 -2.71
C LEU A 70 5.05 -18.16 -3.05
N GLU A 71 4.16 -18.40 -2.11
CA GLU A 71 2.87 -19.08 -2.35
C GLU A 71 1.82 -18.14 -2.98
N ILE A 72 2.07 -16.83 -3.00
CA ILE A 72 1.17 -15.86 -3.65
C ILE A 72 1.29 -15.98 -5.17
N PRO A 73 0.20 -16.25 -5.90
CA PRO A 73 0.22 -16.26 -7.37
C PRO A 73 0.62 -14.89 -7.92
N GLY A 74 1.65 -14.83 -8.75
CA GLY A 74 2.19 -13.59 -9.30
C GLY A 74 3.48 -13.13 -8.63
N VAL A 75 3.90 -13.75 -7.53
CA VAL A 75 5.23 -13.54 -6.93
C VAL A 75 6.25 -14.44 -7.65
N ALA A 76 7.26 -13.82 -8.24
CA ALA A 76 8.33 -14.51 -8.95
C ALA A 76 9.49 -14.90 -8.05
N ASN A 77 9.84 -14.05 -7.10
CA ASN A 77 10.94 -14.28 -6.18
C ASN A 77 10.70 -13.57 -4.84
N ALA A 78 11.31 -14.09 -3.79
CA ALA A 78 11.36 -13.45 -2.48
C ALA A 78 12.70 -13.71 -1.80
N SER A 79 13.30 -12.70 -1.24
CA SER A 79 14.54 -12.78 -0.47
C SER A 79 14.39 -12.09 0.88
N ILE A 80 15.16 -12.53 1.85
CA ILE A 80 15.13 -11.98 3.21
C ILE A 80 16.49 -11.37 3.52
N ASP A 81 16.50 -10.10 3.88
CA ASP A 81 17.64 -9.41 4.45
C ASP A 81 17.45 -9.33 5.97
N PHE A 82 18.14 -10.22 6.66
CA PHE A 82 18.08 -10.34 8.12
C PHE A 82 19.43 -10.01 8.76
N GLU A 83 19.37 -9.17 9.77
CA GLU A 83 20.53 -8.87 10.64
C GLU A 83 20.10 -8.98 12.10
N SER A 84 20.87 -9.75 12.86
CA SER A 84 20.59 -9.96 14.29
C SER A 84 20.72 -8.67 15.08
N GLY A 85 19.70 -8.34 15.88
CA GLY A 85 19.65 -7.11 16.67
C GLY A 85 19.09 -5.89 15.94
N ARG A 86 18.71 -6.03 14.66
CA ARG A 86 17.99 -5.01 13.92
C ARG A 86 16.50 -5.10 14.26
N ASP A 87 15.87 -3.97 14.58
CA ASP A 87 14.44 -3.92 14.92
C ASP A 87 13.54 -4.20 13.71
N LEU A 88 13.92 -3.66 12.55
CA LEU A 88 13.26 -3.91 11.28
C LEU A 88 14.20 -4.65 10.33
N ASN A 89 13.78 -5.80 9.89
CA ASN A 89 14.44 -6.56 8.84
C ASN A 89 13.63 -6.48 7.56
N ALA A 90 14.21 -6.81 6.41
CA ALA A 90 13.53 -6.62 5.14
C ALA A 90 13.23 -7.94 4.43
N ALA A 91 12.10 -7.96 3.72
CA ALA A 91 11.82 -8.92 2.66
C ALA A 91 11.76 -8.16 1.33
N GLU A 92 12.52 -8.61 0.35
CA GLU A 92 12.43 -8.11 -1.02
C GLU A 92 11.67 -9.12 -1.88
N VAL A 93 10.63 -8.65 -2.56
CA VAL A 93 9.69 -9.46 -3.33
C VAL A 93 9.61 -8.94 -4.75
N GLU A 94 9.89 -9.80 -5.70
CA GLU A 94 9.69 -9.54 -7.12
C GLU A 94 8.34 -10.12 -7.54
N PHE A 95 7.48 -9.29 -8.11
CA PHE A 95 6.10 -9.66 -8.42
C PHE A 95 5.57 -8.99 -9.68
N ASP A 96 4.50 -9.57 -10.22
CA ASP A 96 3.72 -9.00 -11.30
C ASP A 96 2.69 -8.01 -10.72
N PRO A 97 2.79 -6.71 -11.06
CA PRO A 97 1.87 -5.71 -10.51
C PRO A 97 0.43 -5.83 -11.03
N GLU A 98 0.21 -6.59 -12.09
CA GLU A 98 -1.15 -6.88 -12.56
C GLU A 98 -1.82 -8.01 -11.78
N ALA A 99 -1.03 -8.87 -11.14
CA ALA A 99 -1.53 -10.02 -10.36
C ALA A 99 -1.51 -9.81 -8.86
N VAL A 100 -0.59 -9.00 -8.34
CA VAL A 100 -0.34 -8.81 -6.90
C VAL A 100 -0.29 -7.33 -6.56
N THR A 101 -0.92 -6.94 -5.47
CA THR A 101 -0.83 -5.59 -4.93
C THR A 101 0.14 -5.52 -3.76
N PRO A 102 0.78 -4.37 -3.49
CA PRO A 102 1.66 -4.21 -2.32
C PRO A 102 0.96 -4.51 -0.99
N GLU A 103 -0.31 -4.16 -0.89
CA GLU A 103 -1.13 -4.40 0.30
C GLU A 103 -1.31 -5.91 0.54
N SER A 104 -1.52 -6.70 -0.50
CA SER A 104 -1.67 -8.16 -0.37
C SER A 104 -0.39 -8.83 0.13
N LEU A 105 0.79 -8.31 -0.23
CA LEU A 105 2.06 -8.78 0.31
C LEU A 105 2.17 -8.52 1.82
N ALA A 106 1.79 -7.30 2.25
CA ALA A 106 1.80 -6.92 3.66
C ALA A 106 0.78 -7.73 4.48
N GLU A 107 -0.43 -7.93 3.94
CA GLU A 107 -1.48 -8.72 4.59
C GLU A 107 -1.05 -10.17 4.83
N VAL A 108 -0.38 -10.79 3.87
CA VAL A 108 0.13 -12.16 4.03
C VAL A 108 1.15 -12.23 5.16
N VAL A 109 2.10 -11.30 5.22
CA VAL A 109 3.11 -11.26 6.30
C VAL A 109 2.47 -10.98 7.65
N ASN A 110 1.58 -9.99 7.73
CA ASN A 110 0.86 -9.65 8.94
C ASN A 110 -0.05 -10.80 9.43
N GLY A 111 -0.60 -11.60 8.51
CA GLY A 111 -1.45 -12.74 8.82
C GLY A 111 -0.72 -13.98 9.35
N ILE A 112 0.61 -14.04 9.26
CA ILE A 112 1.38 -15.19 9.74
C ILE A 112 1.21 -15.34 11.25
N ALA A 113 0.88 -16.56 11.69
CA ALA A 113 0.64 -16.87 13.11
C ALA A 113 -0.45 -16.00 13.75
N ASP A 114 -1.55 -15.79 13.03
CA ASP A 114 -2.71 -14.98 13.47
C ASP A 114 -2.34 -13.52 13.82
N GLY A 115 -1.35 -12.96 13.12
CA GLY A 115 -0.92 -11.57 13.32
C GLY A 115 -0.12 -11.32 14.61
N LYS A 116 0.40 -12.36 15.23
CA LYS A 116 1.06 -12.24 16.55
C LYS A 116 2.58 -12.19 16.50
N LEU A 117 3.18 -12.54 15.37
CA LEU A 117 4.63 -12.69 15.28
C LEU A 117 5.30 -11.55 14.51
N TYR A 118 4.72 -11.12 13.42
CA TYR A 118 5.33 -10.16 12.52
C TYR A 118 4.39 -8.98 12.26
N ALA A 119 4.98 -7.81 12.10
CA ALA A 119 4.25 -6.64 11.65
C ALA A 119 5.04 -5.92 10.56
N VAL A 120 4.38 -5.61 9.45
CA VAL A 120 4.94 -4.80 8.38
C VAL A 120 4.87 -3.35 8.80
N ALA A 121 6.01 -2.66 8.83
CA ALA A 121 6.11 -1.26 9.17
C ALA A 121 6.02 -0.35 7.94
N SER A 122 6.60 -0.79 6.81
CA SER A 122 6.51 -0.06 5.55
C SER A 122 6.64 -1.00 4.35
N VAL A 123 6.09 -0.57 3.23
CA VAL A 123 6.25 -1.22 1.93
C VAL A 123 6.74 -0.16 0.93
N GLN A 124 7.90 -0.38 0.35
CA GLN A 124 8.45 0.45 -0.71
C GLN A 124 8.40 -0.34 -2.01
N VAL A 125 7.70 0.18 -3.00
CA VAL A 125 7.54 -0.47 -4.30
C VAL A 125 8.28 0.30 -5.36
N THR A 126 9.06 -0.41 -6.16
CA THR A 126 9.70 0.11 -7.37
C THR A 126 9.13 -0.64 -8.57
N HIS A 127 8.48 0.10 -9.44
CA HIS A 127 7.97 -0.40 -10.72
C HIS A 127 9.01 -0.20 -11.79
N PHE A 128 9.35 -1.27 -12.51
CA PHE A 128 10.24 -1.22 -13.65
C PHE A 128 9.39 -1.26 -14.93
N ALA A 129 9.32 -0.14 -15.64
CA ALA A 129 8.64 -0.05 -16.92
C ALA A 129 9.62 -0.30 -18.04
N LYS A 130 9.24 -1.14 -19.00
CA LYS A 130 10.02 -1.36 -20.21
C LYS A 130 10.06 -0.06 -21.04
N GLU A 131 11.25 0.40 -21.36
CA GLU A 131 11.53 1.67 -22.05
C GLU A 131 10.92 1.79 -23.46
N ALA A 132 10.23 0.76 -23.95
CA ALA A 132 9.71 0.68 -25.31
C ALA A 132 8.42 1.49 -25.56
N SER A 133 7.80 2.11 -24.56
CA SER A 133 6.55 2.87 -24.73
C SER A 133 6.73 4.38 -24.78
N LEU A 134 7.94 4.89 -24.78
CA LEU A 134 8.23 6.33 -24.84
C LEU A 134 8.60 6.84 -26.23
N THR A 135 8.50 6.01 -27.26
CA THR A 135 8.74 6.44 -28.65
C THR A 135 7.41 6.60 -29.38
N GLN A 136 6.73 7.67 -29.12
CA GLN A 136 5.74 8.24 -30.03
C GLN A 136 5.93 9.74 -30.13
#